data_ae99a0213045d5564a06c701904be0e4
#
_entry.id   ae99a0213045d5564a06c701904be0e4
#
_cell.length_a   1.000
_cell.length_b   1.000
_cell.length_c   1.000
_cell.angle_alpha   90.00
_cell.angle_beta   90.00
_cell.angle_gamma   90.00
#
_symmetry.space_group_name_H-M   'P 1'
#
loop_
_entity.id
_entity.type
_entity.pdbx_description
1 polymer ?
#
loop_
_entity_poly.entity_id
_entity_poly.type
_entity_poly.pdbx_seq_one_letter_code
_entity_poly.pdbx_strand_id
1 'polypeptide(L)'
;MALLTPSQYLDSLRRSINELIQISTGNLDVDVSDCPGWKVADLVKHVGQVFAMVDAIVIPRSQVRVGPGAESQPADGQDVLEWFTDRSQSVVRSLENIDASESLWTWSDRQDAGFYFRRMANEVAVHVCDLQRAMSLPVAMDRSLACDGIDELYIDMMTGWAKRFGKTFPAGSLHLHCTDGDGEWLIVPSIDRVVVSHEHAKGDVAWRGSAVALILSAWGRTHTGIEILGDAEISDQWSNFAP
;
A
#
# COMPACT_ATOMS: atom_id res chain seq x y z
N MET A 1 -6.25 -7.48 14.47
CA MET A 1 -5.47 -6.50 15.29
C MET A 1 -6.23 -5.19 15.42
N ALA A 2 -5.90 -4.33 16.41
CA ALA A 2 -6.50 -3.00 16.47
C ALA A 2 -5.89 -2.10 15.37
N LEU A 3 -6.74 -1.34 14.67
CA LEU A 3 -6.29 -0.34 13.70
C LEU A 3 -5.41 0.71 14.39
N LEU A 4 -4.44 1.25 13.65
CA LEU A 4 -3.69 2.42 14.10
C LEU A 4 -4.62 3.64 14.18
N THR A 5 -4.30 4.59 15.04
CA THR A 5 -5.04 5.85 15.14
C THR A 5 -4.72 6.76 13.94
N PRO A 6 -5.61 7.71 13.58
CA PRO A 6 -5.33 8.70 12.54
C PRO A 6 -4.00 9.44 12.73
N SER A 7 -3.65 9.78 13.98
CA SER A 7 -2.36 10.42 14.30
C SER A 7 -1.18 9.50 14.00
N GLN A 8 -1.26 8.21 14.32
CA GLN A 8 -0.19 7.25 14.04
C GLN A 8 0.00 7.05 12.53
N TYR A 9 -1.09 7.04 11.75
CA TYR A 9 -0.98 7.02 10.27
C TYR A 9 -0.32 8.28 9.74
N LEU A 10 -0.70 9.47 10.21
CA LEU A 10 -0.08 10.74 9.79
C LEU A 10 1.41 10.79 10.14
N ASP A 11 1.79 10.33 11.34
CA ASP A 11 3.19 10.30 11.75
C ASP A 11 4.00 9.32 10.89
N SER A 12 3.42 8.18 10.55
CA SER A 12 4.04 7.21 9.62
C SER A 12 4.17 7.78 8.21
N LEU A 13 3.11 8.42 7.70
CA LEU A 13 3.10 9.09 6.41
C LEU A 13 4.21 10.14 6.31
N ARG A 14 4.33 11.04 7.30
CA ARG A 14 5.38 12.07 7.32
C ARG A 14 6.79 11.49 7.32
N ARG A 15 7.04 10.45 8.13
CA ARG A 15 8.35 9.77 8.15
C ARG A 15 8.66 9.17 6.78
N SER A 16 7.71 8.45 6.19
CA SER A 16 7.90 7.80 4.90
C SER A 16 8.08 8.80 3.76
N ILE A 17 7.36 9.93 3.76
CA ILE A 17 7.56 11.03 2.79
C ILE A 17 8.99 11.58 2.87
N ASN A 18 9.46 11.90 4.09
CA ASN A 18 10.81 12.44 4.28
C ASN A 18 11.88 11.44 3.81
N GLU A 19 11.72 10.18 4.12
CA GLU A 19 12.64 9.12 3.69
C GLU A 19 12.62 8.94 2.17
N LEU A 20 11.43 8.94 1.55
CA LEU A 20 11.27 8.86 0.09
C LEU A 20 12.02 10.02 -0.60
N ILE A 21 11.84 11.26 -0.15
CA ILE A 21 12.56 12.42 -0.68
C ILE A 21 14.07 12.25 -0.50
N GLN A 22 14.51 11.85 0.69
CA GLN A 22 15.93 11.67 0.99
C GLN A 22 16.58 10.64 0.08
N ILE A 23 15.96 9.46 -0.10
CA ILE A 23 16.50 8.38 -0.95
C ILE A 23 16.46 8.80 -2.43
N SER A 24 15.44 9.50 -2.87
CA SER A 24 15.26 9.89 -4.27
C SER A 24 16.19 11.01 -4.70
N THR A 25 16.66 11.86 -3.76
CA THR A 25 17.54 12.99 -4.07
C THR A 25 18.87 12.50 -4.65
N GLY A 26 19.15 12.92 -5.90
CA GLY A 26 20.35 12.51 -6.64
C GLY A 26 20.27 11.11 -7.27
N ASN A 27 19.15 10.39 -7.13
CA ASN A 27 18.98 9.01 -7.60
C ASN A 27 17.82 8.81 -8.58
N LEU A 28 17.29 9.86 -9.19
CA LEU A 28 16.07 9.82 -10.01
C LEU A 28 16.16 8.86 -11.21
N ASP A 29 17.36 8.61 -11.73
CA ASP A 29 17.60 7.75 -12.90
C ASP A 29 17.83 6.27 -12.55
N VAL A 30 17.86 5.90 -11.27
CA VAL A 30 18.06 4.51 -10.83
C VAL A 30 16.80 3.69 -11.11
N ASP A 31 16.99 2.47 -11.61
CA ASP A 31 15.88 1.54 -11.88
C ASP A 31 15.32 0.96 -10.57
N VAL A 32 13.98 0.85 -10.47
CA VAL A 32 13.30 0.27 -9.31
C VAL A 32 12.96 -1.18 -9.62
N SER A 33 13.74 -2.12 -9.06
CA SER A 33 13.63 -3.56 -9.37
C SER A 33 12.24 -4.15 -9.08
N ASP A 34 11.57 -3.67 -8.04
CA ASP A 34 10.25 -4.16 -7.62
C ASP A 34 9.08 -3.51 -8.40
N CYS A 35 9.38 -2.53 -9.25
CA CYS A 35 8.43 -1.88 -10.15
C CYS A 35 8.97 -1.95 -11.59
N PRO A 36 8.82 -3.09 -12.30
CA PRO A 36 9.45 -3.31 -13.61
C PRO A 36 9.18 -2.18 -14.61
N GLY A 37 10.24 -1.64 -15.19
CA GLY A 37 10.18 -0.54 -16.16
C GLY A 37 10.12 0.86 -15.52
N TRP A 38 10.13 0.97 -14.20
CA TRP A 38 10.16 2.25 -13.49
C TRP A 38 11.56 2.64 -13.06
N LYS A 39 11.82 3.94 -13.15
CA LYS A 39 12.91 4.63 -12.45
C LYS A 39 12.38 5.26 -11.17
N VAL A 40 13.30 5.66 -10.29
CA VAL A 40 12.96 6.41 -9.07
C VAL A 40 12.09 7.64 -9.40
N ALA A 41 12.36 8.35 -10.49
CA ALA A 41 11.53 9.46 -10.94
C ALA A 41 10.07 9.06 -11.22
N ASP A 42 9.86 7.87 -11.80
CA ASP A 42 8.50 7.36 -12.08
C ASP A 42 7.76 7.00 -10.79
N LEU A 43 8.47 6.39 -9.81
CA LEU A 43 7.91 6.08 -8.50
C LEU A 43 7.53 7.36 -7.74
N VAL A 44 8.40 8.36 -7.67
CA VAL A 44 8.12 9.67 -7.07
C VAL A 44 6.89 10.30 -7.71
N LYS A 45 6.84 10.29 -9.05
CA LYS A 45 5.70 10.80 -9.81
C LYS A 45 4.42 10.06 -9.50
N HIS A 46 4.46 8.73 -9.43
CA HIS A 46 3.31 7.90 -9.10
C HIS A 46 2.73 8.26 -7.73
N VAL A 47 3.55 8.30 -6.69
CA VAL A 47 3.09 8.64 -5.33
C VAL A 47 2.51 10.05 -5.28
N GLY A 48 3.13 11.02 -5.96
CA GLY A 48 2.59 12.37 -6.07
C GLY A 48 1.24 12.44 -6.80
N GLN A 49 1.03 11.59 -7.81
CA GLN A 49 -0.27 11.44 -8.50
C GLN A 49 -1.34 10.89 -7.57
N VAL A 50 -0.98 9.89 -6.73
CA VAL A 50 -1.89 9.35 -5.71
C VAL A 50 -2.28 10.43 -4.71
N PHE A 51 -1.33 11.27 -4.25
CA PHE A 51 -1.61 12.39 -3.35
C PHE A 51 -2.56 13.42 -3.99
N ALA A 52 -2.31 13.79 -5.25
CA ALA A 52 -3.20 14.72 -5.96
C ALA A 52 -4.62 14.16 -6.14
N MET A 53 -4.75 12.85 -6.38
CA MET A 53 -6.05 12.18 -6.44
C MET A 53 -6.77 12.22 -5.08
N VAL A 54 -6.05 11.97 -3.98
CA VAL A 54 -6.61 12.01 -2.62
C VAL A 54 -7.06 13.44 -2.28
N ASP A 55 -6.25 14.45 -2.56
CA ASP A 55 -6.59 15.85 -2.35
C ASP A 55 -7.84 16.26 -3.13
N ALA A 56 -8.00 15.80 -4.36
CA ALA A 56 -9.19 16.08 -5.18
C ALA A 56 -10.49 15.52 -4.57
N ILE A 57 -10.39 14.56 -3.66
CA ILE A 57 -11.52 13.97 -2.93
C ILE A 57 -11.66 14.58 -1.54
N VAL A 58 -10.57 14.65 -0.79
CA VAL A 58 -10.57 15.06 0.64
C VAL A 58 -10.83 16.56 0.79
N ILE A 59 -10.20 17.41 -0.01
CA ILE A 59 -10.36 18.88 0.11
C ILE A 59 -11.82 19.31 -0.09
N PRO A 60 -12.52 18.92 -1.19
CA PRO A 60 -13.92 19.28 -1.39
C PRO A 60 -14.92 18.37 -0.64
N ARG A 61 -14.45 17.38 0.10
CA ARG A 61 -15.28 16.36 0.79
C ARG A 61 -16.22 15.63 -0.17
N SER A 62 -15.65 15.16 -1.28
CA SER A 62 -16.41 14.57 -2.38
C SER A 62 -17.09 13.26 -1.97
N GLN A 63 -18.37 13.12 -2.28
CA GLN A 63 -19.17 11.90 -2.10
C GLN A 63 -19.19 11.02 -3.37
N VAL A 64 -18.48 11.44 -4.41
CA VAL A 64 -18.42 10.72 -5.69
C VAL A 64 -16.99 10.63 -6.17
N ARG A 65 -16.72 9.66 -7.04
CA ARG A 65 -15.43 9.53 -7.70
C ARG A 65 -15.07 10.81 -8.45
N VAL A 66 -13.87 11.34 -8.18
CA VAL A 66 -13.28 12.47 -8.89
C VAL A 66 -12.17 11.94 -9.80
N GLY A 67 -12.10 12.46 -11.02
CA GLY A 67 -10.99 12.18 -11.94
C GLY A 67 -9.70 12.92 -11.50
N PRO A 68 -8.55 12.53 -12.06
CA PRO A 68 -7.30 13.24 -11.80
C PRO A 68 -7.42 14.71 -12.25
N GLY A 69 -7.10 15.63 -11.34
CA GLY A 69 -7.04 17.07 -11.64
C GLY A 69 -5.78 17.45 -12.44
N ALA A 70 -5.69 18.70 -12.86
CA ALA A 70 -4.51 19.26 -13.57
C ALA A 70 -3.22 19.11 -12.75
N GLU A 71 -3.32 19.13 -11.43
CA GLU A 71 -2.18 19.00 -10.50
C GLU A 71 -1.68 17.55 -10.34
N SER A 72 -2.30 16.58 -11.03
CA SER A 72 -1.87 15.17 -11.01
C SER A 72 -0.59 14.89 -11.79
N GLN A 73 -0.01 15.93 -12.42
CA GLN A 73 1.25 15.86 -13.16
C GLN A 73 2.12 17.07 -12.81
N PRO A 74 3.46 16.93 -12.77
CA PRO A 74 4.32 18.11 -12.75
C PRO A 74 4.09 18.93 -14.00
N ALA A 75 4.20 20.27 -13.88
CA ALA A 75 4.17 21.16 -15.04
C ALA A 75 5.39 20.91 -15.95
N ASP A 76 5.28 21.31 -17.22
CA ASP A 76 6.40 21.19 -18.16
C ASP A 76 7.65 21.89 -17.62
N GLY A 77 8.74 21.12 -17.46
CA GLY A 77 10.01 21.59 -16.93
C GLY A 77 10.10 21.76 -15.41
N GLN A 78 9.04 21.42 -14.67
CA GLN A 78 9.08 21.39 -13.21
C GLN A 78 9.90 20.20 -12.71
N ASP A 79 10.74 20.43 -11.70
CA ASP A 79 11.45 19.37 -11.00
C ASP A 79 10.45 18.42 -10.31
N VAL A 80 10.62 17.12 -10.50
CA VAL A 80 9.68 16.12 -9.99
C VAL A 80 9.69 16.03 -8.46
N LEU A 81 10.83 16.25 -7.81
CA LEU A 81 10.93 16.25 -6.34
C LEU A 81 10.34 17.51 -5.73
N GLU A 82 10.49 18.66 -6.38
CA GLU A 82 9.83 19.90 -5.96
C GLU A 82 8.30 19.73 -6.05
N TRP A 83 7.79 19.27 -7.20
CA TRP A 83 6.36 18.99 -7.36
C TRP A 83 5.85 17.95 -6.34
N PHE A 84 6.59 16.88 -6.12
CA PHE A 84 6.23 15.86 -5.13
C PHE A 84 6.19 16.43 -3.71
N THR A 85 7.14 17.28 -3.36
CA THR A 85 7.19 17.96 -2.06
C THR A 85 5.93 18.81 -1.84
N ASP A 86 5.50 19.55 -2.85
CA ASP A 86 4.27 20.35 -2.79
C ASP A 86 3.03 19.46 -2.61
N ARG A 87 2.93 18.36 -3.35
CA ARG A 87 1.83 17.38 -3.21
C ARG A 87 1.82 16.73 -1.83
N SER A 88 3.00 16.37 -1.32
CA SER A 88 3.15 15.80 0.02
C SER A 88 2.67 16.75 1.12
N GLN A 89 3.05 18.02 1.05
CA GLN A 89 2.57 19.02 2.00
C GLN A 89 1.06 19.24 1.90
N SER A 90 0.50 19.18 0.69
CA SER A 90 -0.92 19.36 0.45
C SER A 90 -1.72 18.21 1.05
N VAL A 91 -1.39 16.96 0.76
CA VAL A 91 -2.12 15.78 1.25
C VAL A 91 -2.04 15.65 2.78
N VAL A 92 -0.87 15.95 3.37
CA VAL A 92 -0.75 15.96 4.84
C VAL A 92 -1.68 17.01 5.44
N ARG A 93 -1.68 18.25 4.91
CA ARG A 93 -2.59 19.30 5.40
C ARG A 93 -4.06 18.96 5.19
N SER A 94 -4.43 18.35 4.09
CA SER A 94 -5.83 17.96 3.83
C SER A 94 -6.31 16.92 4.84
N LEU A 95 -5.47 15.92 5.15
CA LEU A 95 -5.77 14.91 6.18
C LEU A 95 -5.76 15.47 7.60
N GLU A 96 -4.90 16.45 7.93
CA GLU A 96 -4.93 17.14 9.23
C GLU A 96 -6.22 17.95 9.46
N ASN A 97 -6.87 18.39 8.39
CA ASN A 97 -8.04 19.28 8.45
C ASN A 97 -9.37 18.54 8.23
N ILE A 98 -9.39 17.21 8.37
CA ILE A 98 -10.61 16.41 8.25
C ILE A 98 -10.71 15.42 9.40
N ASP A 99 -11.93 15.17 9.89
CA ASP A 99 -12.17 14.09 10.83
C ASP A 99 -12.14 12.74 10.10
N ALA A 100 -11.45 11.75 10.66
CA ALA A 100 -11.33 10.43 10.05
C ALA A 100 -12.68 9.70 9.88
N SER A 101 -13.70 10.07 10.65
CA SER A 101 -15.05 9.55 10.54
C SER A 101 -15.92 10.26 9.49
N GLU A 102 -15.41 11.36 8.90
CA GLU A 102 -16.17 12.12 7.90
C GLU A 102 -16.40 11.28 6.64
N SER A 103 -17.66 11.21 6.19
CA SER A 103 -18.04 10.42 5.02
C SER A 103 -17.47 11.03 3.76
N LEU A 104 -16.76 10.21 3.00
CA LEU A 104 -16.17 10.54 1.68
C LEU A 104 -16.34 9.36 0.74
N TRP A 105 -16.32 9.65 -0.55
CA TRP A 105 -16.12 8.59 -1.54
C TRP A 105 -14.73 7.98 -1.39
N THR A 106 -14.67 6.66 -1.43
CA THR A 106 -13.41 5.90 -1.55
C THR A 106 -13.56 4.80 -2.60
N TRP A 107 -12.48 4.15 -2.96
CA TRP A 107 -12.51 2.98 -3.87
C TRP A 107 -12.66 1.64 -3.13
N SER A 108 -12.98 1.66 -1.86
CA SER A 108 -13.25 0.50 -1.03
C SER A 108 -14.70 0.54 -0.50
N ASP A 109 -15.11 -0.51 0.20
CA ASP A 109 -16.44 -0.54 0.85
C ASP A 109 -16.49 0.41 2.07
N ARG A 110 -15.34 0.80 2.60
CA ARG A 110 -15.22 1.80 3.66
C ARG A 110 -15.31 3.21 3.09
N GLN A 111 -16.39 3.93 3.34
CA GLN A 111 -16.70 5.25 2.78
C GLN A 111 -16.49 6.38 3.81
N ASP A 112 -15.27 6.49 4.36
CA ASP A 112 -14.88 7.55 5.30
C ASP A 112 -13.44 8.04 5.07
N ALA A 113 -13.09 9.21 5.62
CA ALA A 113 -11.77 9.80 5.50
C ALA A 113 -10.67 8.93 6.13
N GLY A 114 -10.99 8.11 7.15
CA GLY A 114 -10.06 7.19 7.79
C GLY A 114 -9.43 6.19 6.82
N PHE A 115 -10.14 5.85 5.73
CA PHE A 115 -9.55 5.08 4.64
C PHE A 115 -8.32 5.76 4.05
N TYR A 116 -8.36 7.08 3.82
CA TYR A 116 -7.23 7.80 3.23
C TYR A 116 -6.06 7.98 4.18
N PHE A 117 -6.30 8.15 5.49
CA PHE A 117 -5.22 8.13 6.49
C PHE A 117 -4.42 6.83 6.41
N ARG A 118 -5.13 5.71 6.40
CA ARG A 118 -4.57 4.36 6.34
C ARG A 118 -3.85 4.13 5.02
N ARG A 119 -4.56 4.38 3.90
CA ARG A 119 -4.04 4.13 2.56
C ARG A 119 -2.77 4.92 2.25
N MET A 120 -2.71 6.20 2.61
CA MET A 120 -1.54 7.02 2.33
C MET A 120 -0.32 6.60 3.16
N ALA A 121 -0.52 6.21 4.41
CA ALA A 121 0.57 5.69 5.23
C ALA A 121 1.15 4.38 4.66
N ASN A 122 0.29 3.43 4.27
CA ASN A 122 0.71 2.16 3.69
C ASN A 122 1.30 2.33 2.28
N GLU A 123 0.68 3.15 1.43
CA GLU A 123 1.17 3.44 0.07
C GLU A 123 2.62 3.89 0.08
N VAL A 124 2.91 4.96 0.84
CA VAL A 124 4.26 5.52 0.84
C VAL A 124 5.26 4.59 1.51
N ALA A 125 4.87 3.88 2.58
CA ALA A 125 5.77 2.97 3.26
C ALA A 125 6.20 1.78 2.39
N VAL A 126 5.29 1.21 1.58
CA VAL A 126 5.64 0.16 0.61
C VAL A 126 6.61 0.69 -0.44
N HIS A 127 6.36 1.89 -0.99
CA HIS A 127 7.24 2.49 -1.98
C HIS A 127 8.59 2.95 -1.42
N VAL A 128 8.68 3.29 -0.14
CA VAL A 128 9.98 3.46 0.55
C VAL A 128 10.76 2.15 0.56
N CYS A 129 10.12 1.02 0.86
CA CYS A 129 10.77 -0.30 0.77
C CYS A 129 11.25 -0.61 -0.66
N ASP A 130 10.47 -0.25 -1.69
CA ASP A 130 10.89 -0.39 -3.10
C ASP A 130 12.17 0.43 -3.38
N LEU A 131 12.25 1.66 -2.88
CA LEU A 131 13.45 2.52 -3.00
C LEU A 131 14.63 2.00 -2.20
N GLN A 132 14.42 1.58 -0.95
CA GLN A 132 15.48 0.99 -0.12
C GLN A 132 16.12 -0.20 -0.85
N ARG A 133 15.33 -1.06 -1.48
CA ARG A 133 15.83 -2.19 -2.27
C ARG A 133 16.56 -1.75 -3.53
N ALA A 134 16.01 -0.78 -4.28
CA ALA A 134 16.66 -0.22 -5.47
C ALA A 134 18.06 0.33 -5.14
N MET A 135 18.24 0.89 -3.94
CA MET A 135 19.52 1.43 -3.45
C MET A 135 20.36 0.40 -2.70
N SER A 136 19.93 -0.87 -2.62
CA SER A 136 20.60 -1.89 -1.80
C SER A 136 20.75 -1.49 -0.32
N LEU A 137 19.81 -0.72 0.20
CA LEU A 137 19.71 -0.36 1.61
C LEU A 137 18.98 -1.45 2.40
N PRO A 138 19.17 -1.55 3.71
CA PRO A 138 18.34 -2.40 4.55
C PRO A 138 16.87 -1.99 4.46
N VAL A 139 16.00 -2.96 4.17
CA VAL A 139 14.55 -2.72 4.13
C VAL A 139 14.01 -2.59 5.54
N ALA A 140 13.35 -1.47 5.84
CA ALA A 140 12.79 -1.17 7.15
C ALA A 140 11.40 -0.53 7.00
N MET A 141 10.43 -1.08 7.71
CA MET A 141 9.07 -0.58 7.86
C MET A 141 8.63 -0.84 9.30
N ASP A 142 7.81 0.06 9.85
CA ASP A 142 7.22 -0.19 11.17
C ASP A 142 6.38 -1.47 11.13
N ARG A 143 6.63 -2.38 12.08
CA ARG A 143 5.94 -3.68 12.13
C ARG A 143 4.42 -3.52 12.26
N SER A 144 3.97 -2.58 13.08
CA SER A 144 2.54 -2.35 13.29
C SER A 144 1.88 -1.86 12.00
N LEU A 145 2.56 -1.00 11.24
CA LEU A 145 2.09 -0.54 9.94
C LEU A 145 2.12 -1.68 8.91
N ALA A 146 3.14 -2.54 8.93
CA ALA A 146 3.20 -3.70 8.03
C ALA A 146 2.03 -4.67 8.27
N CYS A 147 1.72 -4.98 9.53
CA CYS A 147 0.57 -5.81 9.89
C CYS A 147 -0.76 -5.14 9.49
N ASP A 148 -0.88 -3.84 9.71
CA ASP A 148 -2.05 -3.06 9.30
C ASP A 148 -2.20 -3.03 7.77
N GLY A 149 -1.09 -2.95 7.05
CA GLY A 149 -1.05 -3.00 5.59
C GLY A 149 -1.53 -4.35 5.03
N ILE A 150 -1.25 -5.47 5.71
CA ILE A 150 -1.82 -6.78 5.35
C ILE A 150 -3.35 -6.75 5.48
N ASP A 151 -3.88 -6.23 6.58
CA ASP A 151 -5.32 -6.07 6.78
C ASP A 151 -5.92 -5.14 5.70
N GLU A 152 -5.29 -3.99 5.42
CA GLU A 152 -5.75 -3.07 4.38
C GLU A 152 -5.84 -3.75 3.02
N LEU A 153 -4.76 -4.46 2.63
CA LEU A 153 -4.69 -5.11 1.33
C LEU A 153 -5.83 -6.11 1.13
N TYR A 154 -6.00 -7.03 2.08
CA TYR A 154 -6.96 -8.12 1.91
C TYR A 154 -8.39 -7.74 2.27
N ILE A 155 -8.62 -6.83 3.22
CA ILE A 155 -9.96 -6.43 3.67
C ILE A 155 -10.50 -5.29 2.81
N ASP A 156 -9.71 -4.22 2.59
CA ASP A 156 -10.21 -3.00 1.96
C ASP A 156 -9.94 -2.93 0.46
N MET A 157 -8.80 -3.48 -0.02
CA MET A 157 -8.34 -3.21 -1.38
C MET A 157 -8.64 -4.33 -2.36
N MET A 158 -8.43 -5.58 -1.98
CA MET A 158 -8.36 -6.71 -2.91
C MET A 158 -9.68 -6.95 -3.66
N THR A 159 -10.81 -6.86 -2.97
CA THR A 159 -12.14 -7.02 -3.59
C THR A 159 -12.42 -5.95 -4.65
N GLY A 160 -12.12 -4.70 -4.33
CA GLY A 160 -12.29 -3.59 -5.28
C GLY A 160 -11.40 -3.73 -6.51
N TRP A 161 -10.18 -4.21 -6.34
CA TRP A 161 -9.27 -4.46 -7.45
C TRP A 161 -9.68 -5.62 -8.33
N ALA A 162 -10.11 -6.74 -7.75
CA ALA A 162 -10.64 -7.86 -8.51
C ALA A 162 -11.76 -7.39 -9.46
N LYS A 163 -12.72 -6.61 -8.93
CA LYS A 163 -13.80 -6.04 -9.73
C LYS A 163 -13.29 -5.08 -10.81
N ARG A 164 -12.39 -4.18 -10.45
CA ARG A 164 -11.87 -3.15 -11.37
C ARG A 164 -11.09 -3.73 -12.55
N PHE A 165 -10.29 -4.78 -12.30
CA PHE A 165 -9.39 -5.36 -13.30
C PHE A 165 -9.90 -6.69 -13.86
N GLY A 166 -11.09 -7.13 -13.48
CA GLY A 166 -11.68 -8.39 -13.93
C GLY A 166 -10.86 -9.61 -13.51
N LYS A 167 -10.16 -9.53 -12.37
CA LYS A 167 -9.36 -10.65 -11.87
C LYS A 167 -10.23 -11.68 -11.13
N THR A 168 -9.94 -12.95 -11.35
CA THR A 168 -10.52 -14.05 -10.57
C THR A 168 -9.63 -14.31 -9.37
N PHE A 169 -10.22 -14.48 -8.19
CA PHE A 169 -9.46 -14.82 -6.98
C PHE A 169 -8.73 -16.16 -7.13
N PRO A 170 -7.58 -16.34 -6.43
CA PRO A 170 -6.89 -17.62 -6.37
C PRO A 170 -7.80 -18.77 -5.97
N ALA A 171 -7.46 -19.99 -6.39
CA ALA A 171 -8.31 -21.15 -6.21
C ALA A 171 -8.36 -21.69 -4.76
N GLY A 172 -7.35 -21.36 -3.94
CA GLY A 172 -7.21 -21.85 -2.57
C GLY A 172 -6.90 -20.76 -1.56
N SER A 173 -7.03 -21.11 -0.30
CA SER A 173 -6.80 -20.24 0.85
C SER A 173 -5.31 -19.97 1.09
N LEU A 174 -5.00 -18.76 1.56
CA LEU A 174 -3.67 -18.35 2.00
C LEU A 174 -3.67 -18.11 3.50
N HIS A 175 -2.72 -18.73 4.19
CA HIS A 175 -2.42 -18.43 5.60
C HIS A 175 -1.14 -17.61 5.70
N LEU A 176 -1.20 -16.44 6.31
CA LEU A 176 -0.03 -15.63 6.64
C LEU A 176 0.30 -15.76 8.12
N HIS A 177 1.56 -16.03 8.43
CA HIS A 177 2.06 -16.21 9.79
C HIS A 177 3.29 -15.35 10.05
N CYS A 178 3.18 -14.39 10.98
CA CYS A 178 4.31 -13.59 11.42
C CYS A 178 5.29 -14.41 12.28
N THR A 179 6.59 -14.25 12.00
CA THR A 179 7.66 -14.88 12.79
C THR A 179 8.36 -13.91 13.74
N ASP A 180 8.04 -12.62 13.65
CA ASP A 180 8.62 -11.52 14.42
C ASP A 180 7.66 -10.93 15.46
N GLY A 181 6.60 -11.64 15.81
CA GLY A 181 5.60 -11.30 16.81
C GLY A 181 4.21 -11.79 16.43
N ASP A 182 3.17 -11.30 17.12
CA ASP A 182 1.79 -11.70 16.87
C ASP A 182 1.32 -11.24 15.48
N GLY A 183 0.63 -12.10 14.76
CA GLY A 183 0.05 -11.81 13.45
C GLY A 183 -0.26 -13.08 12.68
N GLU A 184 -1.55 -13.33 12.48
CA GLU A 184 -2.09 -14.49 11.78
C GLU A 184 -3.26 -14.03 10.92
N TRP A 185 -3.29 -14.45 9.67
CA TRP A 185 -4.38 -14.19 8.74
C TRP A 185 -4.69 -15.44 7.95
N LEU A 186 -5.93 -15.88 8.00
CA LEU A 186 -6.47 -16.85 7.05
C LEU A 186 -7.31 -16.07 6.03
N ILE A 187 -6.87 -16.08 4.77
CA ILE A 187 -7.51 -15.42 3.65
C ILE A 187 -8.17 -16.49 2.79
N VAL A 188 -9.49 -16.50 2.78
CA VAL A 188 -10.30 -17.51 2.06
C VAL A 188 -10.99 -16.81 0.89
N PRO A 189 -10.69 -17.21 -0.36
CA PRO A 189 -11.36 -16.66 -1.52
C PRO A 189 -12.81 -17.14 -1.63
N SER A 190 -13.68 -16.27 -2.13
CA SER A 190 -15.06 -16.53 -2.48
C SER A 190 -15.31 -16.06 -3.90
N ILE A 191 -16.55 -16.19 -4.42
CA ILE A 191 -16.87 -15.84 -5.81
C ILE A 191 -16.57 -14.35 -6.10
N ASP A 192 -16.88 -13.47 -5.15
CA ASP A 192 -16.86 -12.01 -5.36
C ASP A 192 -15.97 -11.23 -4.39
N ARG A 193 -15.36 -11.91 -3.40
CA ARG A 193 -14.53 -11.29 -2.37
C ARG A 193 -13.59 -12.30 -1.72
N VAL A 194 -12.71 -11.82 -0.86
CA VAL A 194 -11.99 -12.63 0.11
C VAL A 194 -12.59 -12.42 1.50
N VAL A 195 -12.53 -13.47 2.32
CA VAL A 195 -12.89 -13.43 3.75
C VAL A 195 -11.60 -13.59 4.54
N VAL A 196 -11.36 -12.66 5.47
CA VAL A 196 -10.16 -12.65 6.31
C VAL A 196 -10.55 -12.92 7.75
N SER A 197 -9.87 -13.89 8.38
CA SER A 197 -9.94 -14.12 9.82
C SER A 197 -8.54 -14.07 10.44
N HIS A 198 -8.48 -13.59 11.70
CA HIS A 198 -7.22 -13.51 12.46
C HIS A 198 -7.11 -14.72 13.38
N GLU A 199 -6.82 -15.86 12.79
CA GLU A 199 -6.74 -17.12 13.52
C GLU A 199 -5.59 -17.99 13.01
N HIS A 200 -5.03 -18.80 13.88
CA HIS A 200 -4.08 -19.82 13.49
C HIS A 200 -4.86 -21.01 12.88
N ALA A 201 -4.92 -21.06 11.56
CA ALA A 201 -5.65 -22.07 10.81
C ALA A 201 -4.84 -22.58 9.63
N LYS A 202 -5.11 -23.80 9.19
CA LYS A 202 -4.43 -24.38 8.03
C LYS A 202 -5.05 -23.82 6.74
N GLY A 203 -4.25 -23.10 5.95
CA GLY A 203 -4.57 -22.76 4.57
C GLY A 203 -4.10 -23.83 3.58
N ASP A 204 -4.52 -23.72 2.31
CA ASP A 204 -4.00 -24.54 1.21
C ASP A 204 -2.53 -24.22 0.95
N VAL A 205 -2.15 -22.96 1.14
CA VAL A 205 -0.77 -22.49 1.19
C VAL A 205 -0.56 -21.61 2.43
N ALA A 206 0.65 -21.64 2.98
CA ALA A 206 1.04 -20.75 4.06
C ALA A 206 2.35 -20.03 3.72
N TRP A 207 2.38 -18.72 4.01
CA TRP A 207 3.58 -17.89 3.97
C TRP A 207 3.97 -17.51 5.39
N ARG A 208 5.21 -17.82 5.77
CA ARG A 208 5.77 -17.51 7.10
C ARG A 208 6.97 -16.59 6.95
N GLY A 209 6.96 -15.49 7.68
CA GLY A 209 8.04 -14.50 7.62
C GLY A 209 7.81 -13.34 8.56
N SER A 210 8.69 -12.34 8.55
CA SER A 210 8.43 -11.10 9.26
C SER A 210 7.22 -10.37 8.65
N ALA A 211 6.55 -9.53 9.44
CA ALA A 211 5.41 -8.75 8.96
C ALA A 211 5.76 -7.94 7.69
N VAL A 212 6.96 -7.36 7.64
CA VAL A 212 7.46 -6.61 6.47
C VAL A 212 7.65 -7.52 5.25
N ALA A 213 8.24 -8.70 5.43
CA ALA A 213 8.40 -9.63 4.32
C ALA A 213 7.04 -10.11 3.79
N LEU A 214 6.07 -10.37 4.68
CA LEU A 214 4.72 -10.80 4.32
C LEU A 214 3.99 -9.73 3.51
N ILE A 215 3.97 -8.47 3.95
CA ILE A 215 3.27 -7.41 3.22
C ILE A 215 3.91 -7.14 1.85
N LEU A 216 5.24 -7.14 1.75
CA LEU A 216 5.93 -6.96 0.47
C LEU A 216 5.64 -8.11 -0.49
N SER A 217 5.64 -9.35 -0.01
CA SER A 217 5.25 -10.52 -0.82
C SER A 217 3.80 -10.44 -1.27
N ALA A 218 2.90 -10.00 -0.39
CA ALA A 218 1.48 -9.83 -0.71
C ALA A 218 1.24 -8.75 -1.77
N TRP A 219 2.12 -7.75 -1.85
CA TRP A 219 2.13 -6.73 -2.90
C TRP A 219 2.88 -7.17 -4.18
N GLY A 220 3.19 -8.46 -4.32
CA GLY A 220 3.87 -9.00 -5.51
C GLY A 220 5.34 -8.60 -5.62
N ARG A 221 5.98 -8.17 -4.51
CA ARG A 221 7.42 -7.96 -4.47
C ARG A 221 8.14 -9.31 -4.33
N THR A 222 9.34 -9.33 -3.83
CA THR A 222 10.09 -10.59 -3.63
C THR A 222 9.56 -11.41 -2.45
N HIS A 223 9.72 -12.74 -2.53
CA HIS A 223 9.52 -13.66 -1.40
C HIS A 223 10.78 -13.83 -0.53
N THR A 224 11.74 -12.92 -0.60
CA THR A 224 12.93 -12.96 0.28
C THR A 224 12.51 -12.89 1.74
N GLY A 225 12.95 -13.87 2.54
CA GLY A 225 12.59 -13.97 3.96
C GLY A 225 11.21 -14.60 4.23
N ILE A 226 10.59 -15.20 3.21
CA ILE A 226 9.35 -15.96 3.33
C ILE A 226 9.63 -17.46 3.18
N GLU A 227 9.14 -18.26 4.13
CA GLU A 227 8.99 -19.70 4.00
C GLU A 227 7.60 -20.00 3.42
N ILE A 228 7.55 -20.69 2.29
CA ILE A 228 6.31 -21.08 1.62
C ILE A 228 6.05 -22.56 1.87
N LEU A 229 4.87 -22.89 2.39
CA LEU A 229 4.44 -24.24 2.73
C LEU A 229 3.10 -24.53 2.04
N GLY A 230 2.92 -25.72 1.49
CA GLY A 230 1.68 -26.13 0.83
C GLY A 230 1.74 -26.07 -0.69
N ASP A 231 0.65 -25.70 -1.33
CA ASP A 231 0.49 -25.73 -2.78
C ASP A 231 1.22 -24.58 -3.47
N ALA A 232 2.23 -24.90 -4.29
CA ALA A 232 3.04 -23.90 -4.98
C ALA A 232 2.27 -23.13 -6.06
N GLU A 233 1.31 -23.77 -6.75
CA GLU A 233 0.51 -23.11 -7.79
C GLU A 233 -0.45 -22.10 -7.17
N ILE A 234 -1.05 -22.43 -6.03
CA ILE A 234 -1.89 -21.51 -5.25
C ILE A 234 -1.02 -20.32 -4.72
N SER A 235 0.20 -20.63 -4.25
CA SER A 235 1.14 -19.56 -3.84
C SER A 235 1.43 -18.59 -4.97
N ASP A 236 1.72 -19.08 -6.17
CA ASP A 236 1.98 -18.25 -7.35
C ASP A 236 0.75 -17.41 -7.76
N GLN A 237 -0.45 -17.99 -7.65
CA GLN A 237 -1.70 -17.24 -7.89
C GLN A 237 -1.84 -16.07 -6.92
N TRP A 238 -1.56 -16.24 -5.63
CA TRP A 238 -1.60 -15.18 -4.63
C TRP A 238 -0.53 -14.12 -4.86
N SER A 239 0.69 -14.52 -5.21
CA SER A 239 1.81 -13.61 -5.51
C SER A 239 1.55 -12.69 -6.70
N ASN A 240 0.84 -13.20 -7.71
CA ASN A 240 0.52 -12.47 -8.94
C ASN A 240 -0.85 -11.77 -8.90
N PHE A 241 -1.54 -11.81 -7.76
CA PHE A 241 -2.88 -11.24 -7.65
C PHE A 241 -2.84 -9.72 -7.48
N ALA A 242 -1.91 -9.19 -6.69
CA ALA A 242 -1.74 -7.74 -6.53
C ALA A 242 -1.40 -7.05 -7.86
N PRO A 243 -1.74 -5.78 -8.02
CA PRO A 243 -1.45 -5.01 -9.24
C PRO A 243 0.04 -4.73 -9.43
#